data_8e866b0e3fa0a382511ab544c068daf3
#
_entry.id   8e866b0e3fa0a382511ab544c068daf3
#
_cell.length_a   1.000
_cell.length_b   1.000
_cell.length_c   1.000
_cell.angle_alpha   90.00
_cell.angle_beta   90.00
_cell.angle_gamma   90.00
#
_symmetry.space_group_name_H-M   'P 1'
#
loop_
_entity.id
_entity.type
_entity.pdbx_description
1 polymer ?
#
loop_
_entity_poly.entity_id
_entity_poly.type
_entity_poly.pdbx_seq_one_letter_code
_entity_poly.pdbx_strand_id
1 'polypeptide(L)'
;MANESIGMIETKGLVALVQATDAMLKAASVEFVGWNKVGSGLCSVFVQGDVGSVRAAVDAGAAAAKEAGEIISVHVIARPHSSLGSVLPK
;
A
#
# COMPACT_ATOMS: atom_id res chain seq x y z
N MET A 1 -7.53 -7.17 13.20
CA MET A 1 -7.10 -5.87 12.66
C MET A 1 -6.06 -5.20 13.54
N ALA A 2 -6.33 -5.08 14.85
CA ALA A 2 -5.43 -4.34 15.73
C ALA A 2 -4.00 -4.85 15.74
N ASN A 3 -3.77 -6.13 15.45
CA ASN A 3 -2.45 -6.73 15.49
C ASN A 3 -1.80 -6.85 14.11
N GLU A 4 -2.49 -6.39 13.08
CA GLU A 4 -1.96 -6.50 11.73
C GLU A 4 -1.24 -5.23 11.33
N SER A 5 -0.17 -5.41 10.55
CA SER A 5 0.57 -4.28 9.99
C SER A 5 -0.17 -3.68 8.81
N ILE A 6 0.04 -2.39 8.60
CA ILE A 6 -0.51 -1.68 7.44
C ILE A 6 0.64 -1.25 6.55
N GLY A 7 0.53 -1.53 5.26
CA GLY A 7 1.47 -1.04 4.26
C GLY A 7 0.78 -0.08 3.32
N MET A 8 1.49 0.94 2.87
CA MET A 8 0.91 1.91 1.96
C MET A 8 1.94 2.41 0.96
N ILE A 9 1.46 2.67 -0.25
CA ILE A 9 2.27 3.26 -1.30
C ILE A 9 1.47 4.39 -1.92
N GLU A 10 2.11 5.54 -2.07
CA GLU A 10 1.52 6.67 -2.76
C GLU A 10 2.30 6.92 -4.05
N THR A 11 1.58 7.07 -5.15
CA THR A 11 2.17 7.29 -6.47
C THR A 11 1.55 8.51 -7.12
N LYS A 12 2.24 9.03 -8.12
CA LYS A 12 1.66 9.99 -9.03
C LYS A 12 1.20 9.24 -10.27
N GLY A 13 -0.10 9.21 -10.49
CA GLY A 13 -0.69 8.49 -11.60
C GLY A 13 -1.25 7.12 -11.22
N LEU A 14 -2.39 6.80 -11.82
CA LEU A 14 -3.11 5.57 -11.49
C LEU A 14 -2.39 4.32 -12.00
N VAL A 15 -1.70 4.42 -13.14
CA VAL A 15 -1.02 3.25 -13.70
C VAL A 15 0.03 2.72 -12.75
N ALA A 16 0.84 3.61 -12.16
CA ALA A 16 1.84 3.20 -11.18
C ALA A 16 1.18 2.55 -9.96
N LEU A 17 0.03 3.07 -9.53
CA LEU A 17 -0.68 2.51 -8.39
C LEU A 17 -1.19 1.11 -8.68
N VAL A 18 -1.75 0.89 -9.87
CA VAL A 18 -2.25 -0.43 -10.27
C VAL A 18 -1.12 -1.44 -10.33
N GLN A 19 0.03 -1.04 -10.88
CA GLN A 19 1.20 -1.91 -10.93
C GLN A 19 1.69 -2.25 -9.53
N ALA A 20 1.74 -1.26 -8.65
CA ALA A 20 2.13 -1.49 -7.26
C ALA A 20 1.19 -2.46 -6.57
N THR A 21 -0.11 -2.26 -6.74
CA THR A 21 -1.13 -3.09 -6.10
C THR A 21 -1.02 -4.54 -6.55
N ASP A 22 -0.93 -4.75 -7.86
CA ASP A 22 -0.79 -6.10 -8.41
C ASP A 22 0.45 -6.79 -7.86
N ALA A 23 1.59 -6.10 -7.87
CA ALA A 23 2.84 -6.67 -7.38
C ALA A 23 2.77 -7.01 -5.90
N MET A 24 2.14 -6.14 -5.09
CA MET A 24 1.98 -6.40 -3.66
C MET A 24 1.17 -7.65 -3.40
N LEU A 25 0.05 -7.79 -4.09
CA LEU A 25 -0.86 -8.92 -3.88
C LEU A 25 -0.27 -10.23 -4.38
N LYS A 26 0.63 -10.18 -5.37
CA LYS A 26 1.30 -11.37 -5.87
C LYS A 26 2.51 -11.78 -5.03
N ALA A 27 3.14 -10.83 -4.36
CA ALA A 27 4.43 -11.07 -3.68
C ALA A 27 4.27 -11.72 -2.31
N ALA A 28 3.17 -11.46 -1.62
CA ALA A 28 3.02 -11.92 -0.24
C ALA A 28 1.55 -12.05 0.12
N SER A 29 1.30 -12.72 1.25
CA SER A 29 -0.05 -12.95 1.74
C SER A 29 -0.54 -11.70 2.48
N VAL A 30 -1.04 -10.73 1.73
CA VAL A 30 -1.60 -9.50 2.29
C VAL A 30 -3.01 -9.30 1.74
N GLU A 31 -3.81 -8.54 2.49
CA GLU A 31 -5.17 -8.19 2.08
C GLU A 31 -5.20 -6.77 1.56
N PHE A 32 -5.92 -6.57 0.47
CA PHE A 32 -6.18 -5.24 -0.05
C PHE A 32 -7.20 -4.54 0.86
N VAL A 33 -6.82 -3.39 1.41
CA VAL A 33 -7.70 -2.60 2.27
C VAL A 33 -8.49 -1.60 1.44
N GLY A 34 -7.84 -0.94 0.49
CA GLY A 34 -8.49 0.06 -0.32
C GLY A 34 -7.48 1.00 -0.96
N TRP A 35 -8.00 1.97 -1.68
CA TRP A 35 -7.18 2.99 -2.31
C TRP A 35 -7.90 4.33 -2.27
N ASN A 36 -7.14 5.40 -2.40
CA ASN A 36 -7.68 6.76 -2.44
C ASN A 36 -7.08 7.53 -3.58
N LYS A 37 -7.92 8.33 -4.22
CA LYS A 37 -7.49 9.32 -5.20
C LYS A 37 -7.47 10.66 -4.48
N VAL A 38 -6.27 11.18 -4.24
CA VAL A 38 -6.12 12.39 -3.44
C VAL A 38 -6.38 13.65 -4.24
N GLY A 39 -5.99 13.65 -5.51
CA GLY A 39 -6.08 14.83 -6.37
C GLY A 39 -4.73 15.16 -6.97
N SER A 40 -4.70 15.95 -8.02
CA SER A 40 -3.46 16.35 -8.72
C SER A 40 -2.66 15.13 -9.21
N GLY A 41 -3.35 14.03 -9.52
CA GLY A 41 -2.70 12.81 -9.97
C GLY A 41 -2.15 11.92 -8.86
N LEU A 42 -2.29 12.31 -7.60
CA LEU A 42 -1.80 11.53 -6.48
C LEU A 42 -2.81 10.46 -6.06
N CYS A 43 -2.32 9.24 -5.87
CA CYS A 43 -3.14 8.09 -5.46
C CYS A 43 -2.40 7.29 -4.41
N SER A 44 -3.14 6.65 -3.51
CA SER A 44 -2.58 5.83 -2.47
C SER A 44 -3.27 4.48 -2.41
N VAL A 45 -2.53 3.43 -2.10
CA VAL A 45 -3.06 2.09 -1.90
C VAL A 45 -2.62 1.57 -0.53
N PHE A 46 -3.49 0.80 0.10
CA PHE A 46 -3.28 0.27 1.45
C PHE A 46 -3.50 -1.24 1.46
N VAL A 47 -2.59 -1.95 2.12
CA VAL A 47 -2.70 -3.39 2.34
C VAL A 47 -2.48 -3.69 3.83
N GLN A 48 -2.91 -4.86 4.27
CA GLN A 48 -2.72 -5.28 5.66
C GLN A 48 -2.33 -6.75 5.72
N GLY A 49 -1.69 -7.13 6.81
CA GLY A 49 -1.26 -8.50 7.06
C GLY A 49 -0.19 -8.52 8.14
N ASP A 50 0.48 -9.66 8.30
CA ASP A 50 1.59 -9.70 9.24
C ASP A 50 2.74 -8.83 8.72
N VAL A 51 3.61 -8.41 9.65
CA VAL A 51 4.62 -7.41 9.32
C VAL A 51 5.61 -7.89 8.26
N GLY A 52 5.98 -9.16 8.27
CA GLY A 52 6.90 -9.70 7.27
C GLY A 52 6.29 -9.70 5.88
N SER A 53 5.04 -10.12 5.78
CA SER A 53 4.31 -10.13 4.51
C SER A 53 4.09 -8.72 3.98
N VAL A 54 3.72 -7.79 4.87
CA VAL A 54 3.49 -6.39 4.47
C VAL A 54 4.78 -5.75 3.97
N ARG A 55 5.92 -5.99 4.65
CA ARG A 55 7.21 -5.44 4.20
C ARG A 55 7.61 -6.00 2.85
N ALA A 56 7.45 -7.32 2.66
CA ALA A 56 7.76 -7.95 1.38
C ALA A 56 6.86 -7.42 0.27
N ALA A 57 5.57 -7.27 0.55
CA ALA A 57 4.61 -6.75 -0.41
C ALA A 57 4.95 -5.31 -0.81
N VAL A 58 5.22 -4.45 0.18
CA VAL A 58 5.53 -3.05 -0.09
C VAL A 58 6.81 -2.90 -0.91
N ASP A 59 7.84 -3.70 -0.60
CA ASP A 59 9.08 -3.67 -1.38
C ASP A 59 8.82 -4.05 -2.84
N ALA A 60 8.06 -5.11 -3.07
CA ALA A 60 7.73 -5.54 -4.43
C ALA A 60 6.88 -4.50 -5.16
N GLY A 61 5.91 -3.92 -4.47
CA GLY A 61 5.03 -2.91 -5.03
C GLY A 61 5.79 -1.65 -5.42
N ALA A 62 6.70 -1.21 -4.57
CA ALA A 62 7.51 -0.02 -4.83
C ALA A 62 8.40 -0.24 -6.06
N ALA A 63 9.02 -1.41 -6.19
CA ALA A 63 9.86 -1.72 -7.35
C ALA A 63 9.04 -1.71 -8.64
N ALA A 64 7.85 -2.30 -8.63
CA ALA A 64 6.98 -2.33 -9.81
C ALA A 64 6.47 -0.94 -10.18
N ALA A 65 6.06 -0.17 -9.19
CA ALA A 65 5.54 1.18 -9.43
C ALA A 65 6.59 2.11 -10.03
N LYS A 66 7.83 1.93 -9.62
CA LYS A 66 8.94 2.77 -10.08
C LYS A 66 9.13 2.69 -11.59
N GLU A 67 8.84 1.53 -12.18
CA GLU A 67 8.96 1.35 -13.62
C GLU A 67 7.78 1.91 -14.39
N ALA A 68 6.66 2.15 -13.73
CA ALA A 68 5.44 2.61 -14.37
C ALA A 68 5.15 4.08 -14.11
N GLY A 69 5.86 4.71 -13.19
CA GLY A 69 5.61 6.11 -12.84
C GLY A 69 6.44 6.55 -11.65
N GLU A 70 5.94 7.58 -10.97
CA GLU A 70 6.64 8.20 -9.86
C GLU A 70 6.07 7.74 -8.52
N ILE A 71 6.96 7.30 -7.62
CA ILE A 71 6.59 6.98 -6.24
C ILE A 71 6.77 8.23 -5.41
N ILE A 72 5.72 8.59 -4.66
CA ILE A 72 5.74 9.75 -3.78
C ILE A 72 6.17 9.33 -2.37
N SER A 73 5.58 8.25 -1.85
CA SER A 73 5.95 7.76 -0.52
C SER A 73 5.61 6.30 -0.37
N VAL A 74 6.35 5.65 0.55
CA VAL A 74 6.16 4.24 0.90
C VAL A 74 6.28 4.16 2.41
N HIS A 75 5.34 3.48 3.07
CA HIS A 75 5.38 3.39 4.51
C HIS A 75 4.79 2.07 5.02
N VAL A 76 5.31 1.62 6.15
CA VAL A 76 4.78 0.45 6.86
C VAL A 76 4.57 0.84 8.32
N ILE A 77 3.38 0.58 8.83
CA ILE A 77 3.06 0.76 10.24
C ILE A 77 2.93 -0.63 10.84
N ALA A 78 3.93 -1.05 11.62
CA ALA A 78 4.03 -2.42 12.12
C ALA A 78 2.93 -2.76 13.12
N ARG A 79 2.54 -1.80 13.95
CA ARG A 79 1.51 -2.00 14.98
C ARG A 79 0.57 -0.82 15.01
N PRO A 80 -0.37 -0.75 14.08
CA PRO A 80 -1.28 0.39 14.05
C PRO A 80 -2.18 0.38 15.29
N HIS A 81 -2.49 1.57 15.77
CA HIS A 81 -3.46 1.73 16.84
C HIS A 81 -4.82 1.20 16.36
N SER A 82 -5.60 0.62 17.27
CA SER A 82 -6.89 0.02 16.90
C SER A 82 -7.85 1.00 16.23
N SER A 83 -7.70 2.30 16.51
CA SER A 83 -8.56 3.33 15.92
C SER A 83 -8.12 3.77 14.52
N LEU A 84 -6.97 3.32 14.05
CA LEU A 84 -6.45 3.75 12.75
C LEU A 84 -7.37 3.37 11.59
N GLY A 85 -8.09 2.26 11.74
CA GLY A 85 -9.01 1.81 10.70
C GLY A 85 -10.03 2.84 10.26
N SER A 86 -10.36 3.81 11.13
CA SER A 86 -11.32 4.85 10.79
C SER A 86 -10.76 5.85 9.76
N VAL A 87 -9.45 5.91 9.58
CA VAL A 87 -8.79 6.81 8.63
C VAL A 87 -8.56 6.14 7.29
N LEU A 88 -8.47 4.82 7.28
CA LEU A 88 -8.16 4.07 6.06
C LEU A 88 -9.36 3.97 5.14
N PRO A 89 -9.14 3.77 3.84
CA PRO A 89 -10.23 3.56 2.87
C PRO A 89 -11.06 2.34 3.23
N LYS A 90 -12.35 2.37 2.90
CA LYS A 90 -13.28 1.27 3.20
C LYS A 90 -13.76 0.55 1.98
#